data_309aac9b2b93451f7320dc0f00c4257a
#
_entry.id   309aac9b2b93451f7320dc0f00c4257a
#
_cell.length_a   1.000
_cell.length_b   1.000
_cell.length_c   1.000
_cell.angle_alpha   90.00
_cell.angle_beta   90.00
_cell.angle_gamma   90.00
#
_symmetry.space_group_name_H-M   'P 1'
#
loop_
_entity.id
_entity.type
_entity.pdbx_description
1 polymer ?
#
loop_
_entity_poly.entity_id
_entity_poly.type
_entity_poly.pdbx_seq_one_letter_code
_entity_poly.pdbx_strand_id
1 'polypeptide(L)'
;MSDVDAAIASRLEAWTADRVAERLWAKDGSLWAASGKSPDEVAAWLGWLDLPAAMSKRVAELEHLARDVREDGYRRAAVLGMGGSSLAPELFSRVFGWAGDPAANGAASVDGLELRILDSTHPDVLRGFRSWASAQRTLFCVSSKSGATTEPNAYQAAMGEIAPALDFLAITDPGTALGDLARAQEFRGIVEAPPDVGGRYSALTVFGLVPAVLNGVDVGGLLDRACRMADACRIADASANPGLKLGALIGETALAGRDKLTILTSERLGAFGDWAEQLIAESTGKAGKGVVPIVGEAVGEPAEYGEDRCFVHLRFADESNPAMSALADEEIVLDGQLDIGAEFVRWEVATAVAGIVLGIDPFDQPNVQESKDATKELLTTFRDSGSLPQPAPLVSEPGISVTADPSALGDTPVTVDGAVRQLLDLLRAGRDYFAILAYLPPDPSVLERLQRIRNRVRQARGVATTVGFGPRFLHSTGQLHKGGPDTGVFLQLTADPAKDLPIPGWDESFGTLIAAQALGDLTSLQRRGRRALRLHFADLDTGLEGLEAMVIDVIGAAR
;
A
#
# COMPACT_ATOMS: atom_id res chain seq x y z
N MET A 1 15.63 -10.14 29.85
CA MET A 1 15.46 -10.48 28.41
C MET A 1 14.13 -11.22 28.32
N SER A 2 13.20 -10.73 27.51
CA SER A 2 11.92 -11.43 27.29
C SER A 2 12.15 -12.73 26.51
N ASP A 3 11.16 -13.65 26.52
CA ASP A 3 11.25 -14.88 25.70
C ASP A 3 11.42 -14.56 24.21
N VAL A 4 10.82 -13.45 23.75
CA VAL A 4 10.95 -12.98 22.37
C VAL A 4 12.36 -12.47 22.07
N ASP A 5 12.97 -11.70 22.98
CA ASP A 5 14.38 -11.24 22.80
C ASP A 5 15.34 -12.42 22.69
N ALA A 6 15.10 -13.47 23.49
CA ALA A 6 15.90 -14.69 23.43
C ALA A 6 15.69 -15.44 22.09
N ALA A 7 14.47 -15.48 21.56
CA ALA A 7 14.17 -16.07 20.26
C ALA A 7 14.85 -15.30 19.12
N ILE A 8 14.80 -13.96 19.15
CA ILE A 8 15.48 -13.09 18.18
C ILE A 8 17.00 -13.33 18.21
N ALA A 9 17.61 -13.34 19.40
CA ALA A 9 19.06 -13.59 19.55
C ALA A 9 19.45 -14.97 18.99
N SER A 10 18.71 -16.02 19.36
CA SER A 10 18.93 -17.38 18.85
C SER A 10 18.77 -17.47 17.32
N ARG A 11 17.79 -16.75 16.74
CA ARG A 11 17.58 -16.66 15.29
C ARG A 11 18.79 -16.05 14.59
N LEU A 12 19.31 -14.95 15.11
CA LEU A 12 20.47 -14.25 14.54
C LEU A 12 21.74 -15.11 14.64
N GLU A 13 21.94 -15.84 15.73
CA GLU A 13 23.04 -16.81 15.87
C GLU A 13 22.92 -17.93 14.82
N ALA A 14 21.72 -18.52 14.67
CA ALA A 14 21.45 -19.54 13.65
C ALA A 14 21.69 -19.01 12.24
N TRP A 15 21.22 -17.81 11.92
CA TRP A 15 21.41 -17.21 10.61
C TRP A 15 22.88 -16.89 10.28
N THR A 16 23.67 -16.53 11.31
CA THR A 16 25.13 -16.39 11.15
C THR A 16 25.78 -17.73 10.83
N ALA A 17 25.42 -18.79 11.56
CA ALA A 17 25.95 -20.14 11.35
C ALA A 17 25.55 -20.71 9.97
N ASP A 18 24.32 -20.47 9.53
CA ASP A 18 23.76 -20.91 8.25
C ASP A 18 24.15 -20.02 7.07
N ARG A 19 24.93 -18.96 7.30
CA ARG A 19 25.43 -17.99 6.31
C ARG A 19 24.29 -17.34 5.52
N VAL A 20 23.20 -16.96 6.18
CA VAL A 20 21.99 -16.46 5.51
C VAL A 20 22.27 -15.19 4.71
N ALA A 21 23.08 -14.26 5.21
CA ALA A 21 23.46 -13.05 4.47
C ALA A 21 24.12 -13.41 3.12
N GLU A 22 25.13 -14.27 3.13
CA GLU A 22 25.85 -14.65 1.91
C GLU A 22 24.95 -15.42 0.93
N ARG A 23 24.10 -16.33 1.43
CA ARG A 23 23.15 -17.07 0.62
C ARG A 23 22.09 -16.17 -0.02
N LEU A 24 21.59 -15.17 0.73
CA LEU A 24 20.64 -14.19 0.22
C LEU A 24 21.24 -13.44 -0.99
N TRP A 25 22.45 -12.90 -0.81
CA TRP A 25 23.12 -12.16 -1.87
C TRP A 25 23.62 -13.03 -3.03
N ALA A 26 23.74 -14.34 -2.80
CA ALA A 26 23.96 -15.34 -3.87
C ALA A 26 22.64 -15.74 -4.56
N LYS A 27 21.50 -15.15 -4.20
CA LYS A 27 20.15 -15.44 -4.72
C LYS A 27 19.75 -16.91 -4.52
N ASP A 28 20.13 -17.49 -3.38
CA ASP A 28 19.78 -18.87 -3.03
C ASP A 28 18.31 -18.98 -2.62
N GLY A 29 17.44 -19.33 -3.57
CA GLY A 29 16.00 -19.50 -3.33
C GLY A 29 15.66 -20.62 -2.34
N SER A 30 16.61 -21.50 -2.01
CA SER A 30 16.39 -22.56 -1.00
C SER A 30 16.25 -22.01 0.43
N LEU A 31 16.59 -20.75 0.68
CA LEU A 31 16.30 -20.05 1.93
C LEU A 31 14.81 -20.10 2.29
N TRP A 32 13.93 -20.14 1.29
CA TRP A 32 12.48 -20.20 1.47
C TRP A 32 11.88 -21.58 1.20
N ALA A 33 12.67 -22.65 1.32
CA ALA A 33 12.22 -24.03 1.06
C ALA A 33 10.97 -24.43 1.89
N ALA A 34 10.80 -23.87 3.09
CA ALA A 34 9.62 -24.11 3.93
C ALA A 34 8.30 -23.56 3.33
N SER A 35 8.36 -22.70 2.30
CA SER A 35 7.19 -22.23 1.57
C SER A 35 6.57 -23.29 0.63
N GLY A 36 7.31 -24.35 0.33
CA GLY A 36 6.93 -25.38 -0.64
C GLY A 36 7.18 -25.01 -2.10
N LYS A 37 7.77 -23.84 -2.38
CA LYS A 37 8.18 -23.40 -3.72
C LYS A 37 9.55 -23.99 -4.09
N SER A 38 9.80 -24.16 -5.39
CA SER A 38 11.13 -24.55 -5.84
C SER A 38 12.13 -23.39 -5.67
N PRO A 39 13.42 -23.68 -5.38
CA PRO A 39 14.43 -22.63 -5.27
C PRO A 39 14.53 -21.73 -6.51
N ASP A 40 14.37 -22.29 -7.71
CA ASP A 40 14.46 -21.54 -8.97
C ASP A 40 13.28 -20.57 -9.16
N GLU A 41 12.06 -20.98 -8.74
CA GLU A 41 10.88 -20.09 -8.78
C GLU A 41 11.10 -18.88 -7.87
N VAL A 42 11.65 -19.07 -6.68
CA VAL A 42 11.94 -17.98 -5.74
C VAL A 42 13.09 -17.12 -6.25
N ALA A 43 14.18 -17.72 -6.72
CA ALA A 43 15.36 -17.02 -7.22
C ALA A 43 15.05 -16.10 -8.41
N ALA A 44 14.05 -16.43 -9.23
CA ALA A 44 13.60 -15.62 -10.36
C ALA A 44 13.08 -14.22 -9.96
N TRP A 45 12.76 -13.99 -8.68
CA TRP A 45 12.25 -12.72 -8.15
C TRP A 45 13.26 -11.95 -7.30
N LEU A 46 14.52 -12.38 -7.25
CA LEU A 46 15.57 -11.77 -6.42
C LEU A 46 16.39 -10.68 -7.15
N GLY A 47 15.90 -10.16 -8.27
CA GLY A 47 16.55 -9.06 -9.01
C GLY A 47 16.68 -7.78 -8.19
N TRP A 48 15.79 -7.54 -7.24
CA TRP A 48 15.81 -6.36 -6.38
C TRP A 48 17.10 -6.20 -5.55
N LEU A 49 17.80 -7.29 -5.23
CA LEU A 49 19.09 -7.26 -4.53
C LEU A 49 20.17 -6.50 -5.31
N ASP A 50 20.12 -6.51 -6.62
CA ASP A 50 21.13 -5.85 -7.47
C ASP A 50 20.76 -4.39 -7.82
N LEU A 51 19.52 -3.95 -7.52
CA LEU A 51 18.99 -2.66 -7.95
C LEU A 51 19.86 -1.46 -7.55
N PRO A 52 20.34 -1.32 -6.30
CA PRO A 52 21.14 -0.17 -5.94
C PRO A 52 22.33 0.04 -6.88
N ALA A 53 23.12 -1.00 -7.13
CA ALA A 53 24.29 -0.95 -8.00
C ALA A 53 23.94 -0.88 -9.49
N ALA A 54 22.85 -1.53 -9.92
CA ALA A 54 22.41 -1.51 -11.31
C ALA A 54 21.87 -0.13 -11.70
N MET A 55 21.02 0.45 -10.85
CA MET A 55 20.40 1.75 -11.12
C MET A 55 21.36 2.93 -10.94
N SER A 56 22.39 2.81 -10.10
CA SER A 56 23.47 3.82 -10.03
C SER A 56 24.14 4.05 -11.38
N LYS A 57 24.19 3.05 -12.26
CA LYS A 57 24.73 3.18 -13.62
C LYS A 57 23.79 3.91 -14.58
N ARG A 58 22.52 4.06 -14.22
CA ARG A 58 21.48 4.72 -15.03
C ARG A 58 21.17 6.14 -14.57
N VAL A 59 21.82 6.65 -13.53
CA VAL A 59 21.56 8.00 -12.98
C VAL A 59 21.63 9.07 -14.08
N ALA A 60 22.70 9.08 -14.87
CA ALA A 60 22.87 10.07 -15.95
C ALA A 60 21.76 9.99 -17.02
N GLU A 61 21.24 8.79 -17.33
CA GLU A 61 20.11 8.59 -18.24
C GLU A 61 18.83 9.20 -17.64
N LEU A 62 18.55 8.94 -16.35
CA LEU A 62 17.37 9.44 -15.66
C LEU A 62 17.40 10.97 -15.51
N GLU A 63 18.55 11.54 -15.16
CA GLU A 63 18.74 12.98 -15.07
C GLU A 63 18.60 13.68 -16.44
N HIS A 64 19.06 13.02 -17.51
CA HIS A 64 18.88 13.51 -18.88
C HIS A 64 17.39 13.56 -19.25
N LEU A 65 16.64 12.46 -18.99
CA LEU A 65 15.19 12.43 -19.18
C LEU A 65 14.49 13.59 -18.47
N ALA A 66 14.80 13.80 -17.19
CA ALA A 66 14.17 14.88 -16.41
C ALA A 66 14.54 16.28 -16.94
N ARG A 67 15.76 16.47 -17.42
CA ARG A 67 16.20 17.71 -18.03
C ARG A 67 15.44 18.00 -19.31
N ASP A 68 15.36 17.03 -20.23
CA ASP A 68 14.64 17.16 -21.50
C ASP A 68 13.16 17.49 -21.27
N VAL A 69 12.54 16.83 -20.29
CA VAL A 69 11.15 17.13 -19.92
C VAL A 69 10.99 18.57 -19.45
N ARG A 70 11.91 19.08 -18.60
CA ARG A 70 11.86 20.48 -18.15
C ARG A 70 12.12 21.50 -19.28
N GLU A 71 13.09 21.20 -20.15
CA GLU A 71 13.44 22.04 -21.31
C GLU A 71 12.27 22.12 -22.29
N ASP A 72 11.50 21.06 -22.46
CA ASP A 72 10.26 21.03 -23.25
C ASP A 72 9.10 21.77 -22.61
N GLY A 73 9.30 22.39 -21.44
CA GLY A 73 8.35 23.28 -20.78
C GLY A 73 7.30 22.59 -19.91
N TYR A 74 7.45 21.30 -19.58
CA TYR A 74 6.60 20.68 -18.58
C TYR A 74 6.85 21.27 -17.19
N ARG A 75 5.79 21.41 -16.40
CA ARG A 75 5.84 21.92 -15.02
C ARG A 75 5.20 20.95 -14.03
N ARG A 76 4.49 19.94 -14.55
CA ARG A 76 3.80 18.92 -13.78
C ARG A 76 4.12 17.52 -14.32
N ALA A 77 4.18 16.57 -13.42
CA ALA A 77 4.21 15.15 -13.73
C ALA A 77 3.07 14.44 -12.99
N ALA A 78 2.38 13.56 -13.70
CA ALA A 78 1.28 12.76 -13.20
C ALA A 78 1.67 11.29 -13.29
N VAL A 79 1.70 10.56 -12.17
CA VAL A 79 1.87 9.11 -12.19
C VAL A 79 0.49 8.46 -12.21
N LEU A 80 0.21 7.70 -13.25
CA LEU A 80 -1.02 6.92 -13.43
C LEU A 80 -0.67 5.46 -13.12
N GLY A 81 -0.80 5.05 -11.86
CA GLY A 81 -0.29 3.76 -11.41
C GLY A 81 -0.98 3.24 -10.16
N MET A 82 -0.71 1.98 -9.80
CA MET A 82 -1.27 1.32 -8.62
C MET A 82 -0.16 0.57 -7.86
N GLY A 83 -0.31 0.47 -6.53
CA GLY A 83 0.60 -0.29 -5.68
C GLY A 83 2.06 0.12 -5.84
N GLY A 84 2.96 -0.81 -6.20
CA GLY A 84 4.39 -0.53 -6.39
C GLY A 84 4.70 0.52 -7.46
N SER A 85 3.74 0.83 -8.36
CA SER A 85 3.87 1.89 -9.36
C SER A 85 3.42 3.27 -8.85
N SER A 86 2.84 3.37 -7.64
CA SER A 86 2.30 4.63 -7.08
C SER A 86 2.90 4.98 -5.72
N LEU A 87 3.14 4.01 -4.84
CA LEU A 87 3.48 4.27 -3.44
C LEU A 87 4.87 4.88 -3.25
N ALA A 88 5.90 4.37 -3.92
CA ALA A 88 7.23 4.98 -3.88
C ALA A 88 7.25 6.38 -4.51
N PRO A 89 6.63 6.63 -5.70
CA PRO A 89 6.42 7.98 -6.22
C PRO A 89 5.71 8.94 -5.24
N GLU A 90 4.68 8.47 -4.53
CA GLU A 90 3.99 9.28 -3.53
C GLU A 90 4.91 9.62 -2.35
N LEU A 91 5.67 8.63 -1.87
CA LEU A 91 6.65 8.87 -0.81
C LEU A 91 7.66 9.95 -1.21
N PHE A 92 8.22 9.88 -2.42
CA PHE A 92 9.14 10.90 -2.90
C PHE A 92 8.47 12.28 -2.97
N SER A 93 7.28 12.38 -3.55
CA SER A 93 6.53 13.63 -3.65
C SER A 93 6.27 14.26 -2.29
N ARG A 94 5.90 13.46 -1.28
CA ARG A 94 5.59 13.97 0.07
C ARG A 94 6.82 14.34 0.90
N VAL A 95 7.91 13.58 0.75
CA VAL A 95 9.13 13.82 1.53
C VAL A 95 9.97 14.96 0.94
N PHE A 96 10.10 15.00 -0.37
CA PHE A 96 10.97 15.98 -1.04
C PHE A 96 10.21 17.24 -1.47
N GLY A 97 8.89 17.15 -1.69
CA GLY A 97 8.10 18.26 -2.19
C GLY A 97 8.51 18.69 -3.61
N TRP A 98 8.17 19.91 -4.01
CA TRP A 98 8.57 20.52 -5.28
C TRP A 98 8.80 22.02 -5.12
N ALA A 99 9.43 22.66 -6.12
CA ALA A 99 9.66 24.09 -6.12
C ALA A 99 8.32 24.85 -6.06
N GLY A 100 8.11 25.62 -4.97
CA GLY A 100 6.87 26.34 -4.73
C GLY A 100 5.80 25.59 -3.96
N ASP A 101 6.11 24.43 -3.43
CA ASP A 101 5.23 23.71 -2.51
C ASP A 101 5.07 24.51 -1.20
N PRO A 102 3.84 24.99 -0.87
CA PRO A 102 3.61 25.73 0.37
C PRO A 102 3.76 24.86 1.63
N ALA A 103 3.72 23.53 1.49
CA ALA A 103 3.89 22.57 2.57
C ALA A 103 5.36 22.12 2.75
N ALA A 104 6.26 22.50 1.85
CA ALA A 104 7.69 22.17 1.97
C ALA A 104 8.31 22.97 3.13
N ASN A 105 8.22 22.43 4.34
CA ASN A 105 8.81 22.98 5.56
C ASN A 105 10.35 23.03 5.48
N GLY A 106 10.90 24.04 4.78
CA GLY A 106 12.34 24.27 4.75
C GLY A 106 13.18 23.23 4.01
N ALA A 107 12.58 22.25 3.34
CA ALA A 107 13.29 21.39 2.41
C ALA A 107 13.88 22.26 1.30
N ALA A 108 15.14 22.06 0.95
CA ALA A 108 15.80 22.80 -0.10
C ALA A 108 14.90 22.78 -1.35
N SER A 109 14.70 23.98 -1.93
CA SER A 109 13.94 24.14 -3.17
C SER A 109 14.43 23.14 -4.22
N VAL A 110 13.65 22.09 -4.43
CA VAL A 110 13.96 21.06 -5.42
C VAL A 110 13.54 21.64 -6.76
N ASP A 111 14.46 21.76 -7.70
CA ASP A 111 14.17 22.23 -9.07
C ASP A 111 13.49 21.12 -9.88
N GLY A 112 12.32 20.67 -9.40
CA GLY A 112 11.54 19.55 -9.94
C GLY A 112 10.13 19.95 -10.34
N LEU A 113 9.45 19.03 -11.03
CA LEU A 113 8.05 19.18 -11.40
C LEU A 113 7.14 18.96 -10.19
N GLU A 114 5.99 19.64 -10.14
CA GLU A 114 4.90 19.26 -9.24
C GLU A 114 4.45 17.84 -9.59
N LEU A 115 4.71 16.88 -8.69
CA LEU A 115 4.38 15.48 -8.90
C LEU A 115 3.10 15.12 -8.16
N ARG A 116 2.11 14.57 -8.90
CA ARG A 116 0.91 13.98 -8.30
C ARG A 116 0.70 12.56 -8.79
N ILE A 117 0.10 11.76 -7.92
CA ILE A 117 -0.19 10.35 -8.17
C ILE A 117 -1.71 10.19 -8.31
N LEU A 118 -2.13 9.39 -9.31
CA LEU A 118 -3.51 8.96 -9.49
C LEU A 118 -3.57 7.45 -9.29
N ASP A 119 -4.15 7.04 -8.16
CA ASP A 119 -4.36 5.65 -7.78
C ASP A 119 -5.74 5.38 -7.17
N SER A 120 -6.71 6.19 -7.56
CA SER A 120 -8.12 6.04 -7.20
C SER A 120 -9.00 6.04 -8.45
N THR A 121 -9.97 5.13 -8.51
CA THR A 121 -10.99 5.10 -9.56
C THR A 121 -12.26 5.89 -9.19
N HIS A 122 -12.24 6.61 -8.06
CA HIS A 122 -13.40 7.41 -7.65
C HIS A 122 -13.63 8.59 -8.62
N PRO A 123 -14.85 8.77 -9.19
CA PRO A 123 -15.12 9.80 -10.19
C PRO A 123 -14.76 11.22 -9.76
N ASP A 124 -14.94 11.56 -8.48
CA ASP A 124 -14.63 12.91 -7.95
C ASP A 124 -13.12 13.17 -7.96
N VAL A 125 -12.33 12.15 -7.61
CA VAL A 125 -10.85 12.22 -7.68
C VAL A 125 -10.40 12.45 -9.11
N LEU A 126 -10.94 11.67 -10.06
CA LEU A 126 -10.62 11.81 -11.48
C LEU A 126 -10.94 13.22 -12.01
N ARG A 127 -12.11 13.78 -11.65
CA ARG A 127 -12.49 15.15 -12.07
C ARG A 127 -11.52 16.21 -11.52
N GLY A 128 -11.19 16.13 -10.24
CA GLY A 128 -10.22 17.02 -9.61
C GLY A 128 -8.84 16.89 -10.24
N PHE A 129 -8.40 15.66 -10.49
CA PHE A 129 -7.11 15.38 -11.12
C PHE A 129 -7.03 15.90 -12.56
N ARG A 130 -8.06 15.67 -13.38
CA ARG A 130 -8.14 16.22 -14.74
C ARG A 130 -8.09 17.75 -14.75
N SER A 131 -8.81 18.41 -13.82
CA SER A 131 -8.77 19.86 -13.69
C SER A 131 -7.37 20.38 -13.35
N TRP A 132 -6.70 19.73 -12.40
CA TRP A 132 -5.31 20.04 -12.07
C TRP A 132 -4.37 19.82 -13.27
N ALA A 133 -4.45 18.66 -13.92
CA ALA A 133 -3.58 18.32 -15.04
C ALA A 133 -3.73 19.27 -16.23
N SER A 134 -4.97 19.73 -16.50
CA SER A 134 -5.27 20.64 -17.61
C SER A 134 -4.83 22.09 -17.37
N ALA A 135 -4.52 22.47 -16.12
CA ALA A 135 -4.17 23.87 -15.79
C ALA A 135 -2.76 24.26 -16.24
N GLN A 136 -1.87 23.27 -16.45
CA GLN A 136 -0.51 23.46 -16.95
C GLN A 136 -0.11 22.25 -17.80
N ARG A 137 0.96 22.41 -18.62
CA ARG A 137 1.49 21.29 -19.38
C ARG A 137 2.01 20.19 -18.44
N THR A 138 1.39 19.02 -18.50
CA THR A 138 1.60 17.88 -17.59
C THR A 138 2.13 16.69 -18.38
N LEU A 139 3.20 16.05 -17.89
CA LEU A 139 3.68 14.77 -18.38
C LEU A 139 2.94 13.65 -17.63
N PHE A 140 2.31 12.73 -18.35
CA PHE A 140 1.60 11.58 -17.79
C PHE A 140 2.47 10.32 -17.86
N CYS A 141 2.97 9.86 -16.71
CA CYS A 141 3.69 8.61 -16.57
C CYS A 141 2.67 7.46 -16.37
N VAL A 142 2.34 6.73 -17.44
CA VAL A 142 1.50 5.53 -17.34
C VAL A 142 2.36 4.40 -16.81
N SER A 143 2.11 3.99 -15.57
CA SER A 143 3.00 3.14 -14.80
C SER A 143 2.34 1.80 -14.47
N SER A 144 2.72 0.73 -15.15
CA SER A 144 2.18 -0.61 -14.96
C SER A 144 3.19 -1.68 -15.34
N LYS A 145 3.60 -2.52 -14.36
CA LYS A 145 4.57 -3.60 -14.58
C LYS A 145 4.08 -4.57 -15.66
N SER A 146 2.89 -5.12 -15.51
CA SER A 146 2.30 -6.07 -16.46
C SER A 146 1.76 -5.43 -17.75
N GLY A 147 1.59 -4.10 -17.75
CA GLY A 147 0.94 -3.37 -18.82
C GLY A 147 -0.56 -3.67 -18.99
N ALA A 148 -1.15 -4.50 -18.12
CA ALA A 148 -2.52 -4.97 -18.20
C ALA A 148 -3.39 -4.59 -16.99
N THR A 149 -2.86 -3.73 -16.10
CA THR A 149 -3.60 -3.27 -14.92
C THR A 149 -4.76 -2.37 -15.35
N THR A 150 -5.96 -2.68 -14.87
CA THR A 150 -7.22 -2.03 -15.29
C THR A 150 -7.20 -0.52 -15.06
N GLU A 151 -6.78 -0.11 -13.87
CA GLU A 151 -6.85 1.29 -13.43
C GLU A 151 -5.92 2.21 -14.24
N PRO A 152 -4.61 1.93 -14.41
CA PRO A 152 -3.74 2.73 -15.27
C PRO A 152 -4.21 2.84 -16.72
N ASN A 153 -4.84 1.78 -17.26
CA ASN A 153 -5.40 1.80 -18.61
C ASN A 153 -6.63 2.72 -18.68
N ALA A 154 -7.51 2.68 -17.67
CA ALA A 154 -8.65 3.59 -17.57
C ALA A 154 -8.20 5.06 -17.40
N TYR A 155 -7.17 5.29 -16.59
CA TYR A 155 -6.60 6.63 -16.41
C TYR A 155 -5.98 7.16 -17.71
N GLN A 156 -5.21 6.33 -18.43
CA GLN A 156 -4.63 6.71 -19.72
C GLN A 156 -5.71 7.11 -20.73
N ALA A 157 -6.78 6.31 -20.83
CA ALA A 157 -7.91 6.64 -21.68
C ALA A 157 -8.55 7.99 -21.31
N ALA A 158 -8.78 8.24 -20.01
CA ALA A 158 -9.37 9.48 -19.52
C ALA A 158 -8.46 10.71 -19.73
N MET A 159 -7.15 10.56 -19.53
CA MET A 159 -6.18 11.66 -19.72
C MET A 159 -5.90 11.91 -21.20
N GLY A 160 -6.06 10.90 -22.08
CA GLY A 160 -5.94 11.05 -23.53
C GLY A 160 -6.98 11.97 -24.18
N GLU A 161 -8.08 12.30 -23.46
CA GLU A 161 -9.03 13.33 -23.91
C GLU A 161 -8.52 14.77 -23.70
N ILE A 162 -7.54 14.97 -22.81
CA ILE A 162 -7.06 16.29 -22.41
C ILE A 162 -5.61 16.56 -22.77
N ALA A 163 -4.89 15.55 -23.26
CA ALA A 163 -3.46 15.65 -23.57
C ALA A 163 -3.12 14.85 -24.84
N PRO A 164 -2.21 15.37 -25.69
CA PRO A 164 -1.71 14.64 -26.85
C PRO A 164 -0.80 13.48 -26.44
N ALA A 165 -0.64 12.49 -27.31
CA ALA A 165 0.17 11.29 -27.05
C ALA A 165 1.63 11.60 -26.65
N LEU A 166 2.21 12.67 -27.16
CA LEU A 166 3.58 13.13 -26.80
C LEU A 166 3.72 13.62 -25.36
N ASP A 167 2.62 13.83 -24.65
CA ASP A 167 2.63 14.16 -23.21
C ASP A 167 2.54 12.89 -22.33
N PHE A 168 2.61 11.68 -22.94
CA PHE A 168 2.62 10.40 -22.22
C PHE A 168 3.99 9.73 -22.27
N LEU A 169 4.38 9.13 -21.15
CA LEU A 169 5.56 8.28 -20.96
C LEU A 169 5.09 6.94 -20.39
N ALA A 170 5.43 5.83 -21.02
CA ALA A 170 5.13 4.51 -20.47
C ALA A 170 6.28 4.03 -19.57
N ILE A 171 5.95 3.53 -18.37
CA ILE A 171 6.89 2.84 -17.47
C ILE A 171 6.34 1.42 -17.29
N THR A 172 7.05 0.42 -17.82
CA THR A 172 6.52 -0.95 -17.87
C THR A 172 7.65 -1.97 -18.05
N ASP A 173 7.34 -3.26 -17.89
CA ASP A 173 8.28 -4.32 -18.25
C ASP A 173 8.40 -4.46 -19.78
N PRO A 174 9.49 -5.06 -20.29
CA PRO A 174 9.63 -5.34 -21.73
C PRO A 174 8.50 -6.24 -22.26
N GLY A 175 8.03 -5.93 -23.49
CA GLY A 175 7.07 -6.78 -24.21
C GLY A 175 5.64 -6.77 -23.68
N THR A 176 5.25 -5.74 -22.95
CA THR A 176 3.89 -5.60 -22.41
C THR A 176 2.93 -4.91 -23.37
N ALA A 177 1.62 -5.11 -23.16
CA ALA A 177 0.58 -4.42 -23.91
C ALA A 177 0.66 -2.89 -23.79
N LEU A 178 1.10 -2.35 -22.63
CA LEU A 178 1.33 -0.92 -22.47
C LEU A 178 2.49 -0.43 -23.34
N GLY A 179 3.57 -1.22 -23.46
CA GLY A 179 4.67 -0.90 -24.36
C GLY A 179 4.23 -0.88 -25.84
N ASP A 180 3.36 -1.82 -26.24
CA ASP A 180 2.81 -1.86 -27.59
C ASP A 180 1.87 -0.68 -27.84
N LEU A 181 1.02 -0.33 -26.89
CA LEU A 181 0.15 0.84 -26.94
C LEU A 181 0.97 2.13 -27.10
N ALA A 182 2.02 2.28 -26.29
CA ALA A 182 2.88 3.46 -26.33
C ALA A 182 3.57 3.64 -27.70
N ARG A 183 3.99 2.54 -28.32
CA ARG A 183 4.56 2.58 -29.68
C ARG A 183 3.49 2.93 -30.71
N ALA A 184 2.29 2.30 -30.63
CA ALA A 184 1.20 2.50 -31.57
C ALA A 184 0.62 3.92 -31.53
N GLN A 185 0.58 4.53 -30.36
CA GLN A 185 0.07 5.90 -30.14
C GLN A 185 1.16 6.97 -30.19
N GLU A 186 2.43 6.60 -30.41
CA GLU A 186 3.55 7.53 -30.46
C GLU A 186 3.72 8.34 -29.15
N PHE A 187 3.73 7.65 -28.02
CA PHE A 187 4.07 8.28 -26.75
C PHE A 187 5.47 8.91 -26.79
N ARG A 188 5.75 9.87 -25.91
CA ARG A 188 7.07 10.49 -25.76
C ARG A 188 8.19 9.45 -25.62
N GLY A 189 7.93 8.34 -24.95
CA GLY A 189 8.90 7.27 -24.78
C GLY A 189 8.39 6.12 -23.95
N ILE A 190 9.25 5.11 -23.82
CA ILE A 190 9.02 3.93 -23.00
C ILE A 190 10.25 3.75 -22.13
N VAL A 191 10.07 3.65 -20.82
CA VAL A 191 11.15 3.30 -19.88
C VAL A 191 10.88 1.90 -19.36
N GLU A 192 11.75 0.97 -19.71
CA GLU A 192 11.59 -0.44 -19.37
C GLU A 192 12.21 -0.75 -17.99
N ALA A 193 11.46 -1.52 -17.19
CA ALA A 193 11.86 -1.99 -15.87
C ALA A 193 12.49 -3.39 -15.92
N PRO A 194 13.31 -3.78 -14.92
CA PRO A 194 13.79 -5.15 -14.78
C PRO A 194 12.62 -6.12 -14.53
N PRO A 195 12.47 -7.20 -15.31
CA PRO A 195 11.32 -8.11 -15.19
C PRO A 195 11.40 -9.04 -13.97
N ASP A 196 12.58 -9.24 -13.39
CA ASP A 196 12.88 -10.10 -12.25
C ASP A 196 12.66 -9.43 -10.88
N VAL A 197 11.94 -8.29 -10.85
CA VAL A 197 11.64 -7.52 -9.65
C VAL A 197 10.12 -7.44 -9.46
N GLY A 198 9.61 -7.92 -8.32
CA GLY A 198 8.20 -7.80 -7.95
C GLY A 198 7.76 -6.35 -7.73
N GLY A 199 6.45 -6.02 -7.96
CA GLY A 199 5.94 -4.65 -7.84
C GLY A 199 6.25 -3.98 -6.49
N ARG A 200 6.05 -4.68 -5.37
CA ARG A 200 6.32 -4.14 -4.02
C ARG A 200 7.80 -3.99 -3.67
N TYR A 201 8.72 -4.62 -4.44
CA TYR A 201 10.18 -4.48 -4.34
C TYR A 201 10.74 -3.50 -5.40
N SER A 202 9.88 -2.73 -6.08
CA SER A 202 10.28 -1.94 -7.24
C SER A 202 10.61 -0.47 -6.94
N ALA A 203 10.67 -0.07 -5.67
CA ALA A 203 10.91 1.33 -5.28
C ALA A 203 12.20 1.92 -5.89
N LEU A 204 13.26 1.12 -5.96
CA LEU A 204 14.55 1.50 -6.57
C LEU A 204 14.68 1.09 -8.05
N THR A 205 13.58 0.74 -8.72
CA THR A 205 13.54 0.60 -10.19
C THR A 205 13.11 1.90 -10.85
N VAL A 206 12.95 1.87 -12.18
CA VAL A 206 12.37 2.99 -12.94
C VAL A 206 10.95 3.38 -12.50
N PHE A 207 10.20 2.47 -11.85
CA PHE A 207 8.87 2.78 -11.30
C PHE A 207 8.92 3.84 -10.21
N GLY A 208 9.92 3.82 -9.33
CA GLY A 208 10.15 4.87 -8.34
C GLY A 208 11.07 5.97 -8.83
N LEU A 209 12.20 5.63 -9.50
CA LEU A 209 13.26 6.59 -9.81
C LEU A 209 12.92 7.57 -10.95
N VAL A 210 12.08 7.19 -11.93
CA VAL A 210 11.63 8.14 -12.97
C VAL A 210 10.76 9.23 -12.35
N PRO A 211 9.71 8.93 -11.61
CA PRO A 211 8.97 9.96 -10.87
C PRO A 211 9.84 10.78 -9.91
N ALA A 212 10.80 10.14 -9.20
CA ALA A 212 11.70 10.82 -8.28
C ALA A 212 12.57 11.88 -8.99
N VAL A 213 13.22 11.53 -10.10
CA VAL A 213 14.06 12.48 -10.84
C VAL A 213 13.24 13.58 -11.51
N LEU A 214 12.00 13.29 -11.95
CA LEU A 214 11.07 14.32 -12.46
C LEU A 214 10.65 15.29 -11.34
N ASN A 215 10.48 14.79 -10.12
CA ASN A 215 10.21 15.61 -8.94
C ASN A 215 11.45 16.37 -8.43
N GLY A 216 12.66 16.12 -9.01
CA GLY A 216 13.90 16.80 -8.69
C GLY A 216 14.69 16.18 -7.53
N VAL A 217 14.38 14.95 -7.17
CA VAL A 217 15.15 14.20 -6.15
C VAL A 217 16.55 13.90 -6.68
N ASP A 218 17.57 14.10 -5.87
CA ASP A 218 18.94 13.62 -6.12
C ASP A 218 18.97 12.08 -6.06
N VAL A 219 18.63 11.45 -7.20
CA VAL A 219 18.59 9.99 -7.30
C VAL A 219 19.98 9.37 -7.20
N GLY A 220 21.04 10.11 -7.53
CA GLY A 220 22.42 9.66 -7.33
C GLY A 220 22.73 9.52 -5.84
N GLY A 221 22.49 10.57 -5.06
CA GLY A 221 22.65 10.55 -3.62
C GLY A 221 21.77 9.53 -2.92
N LEU A 222 20.51 9.36 -3.38
CA LEU A 222 19.59 8.33 -2.88
C LEU A 222 20.14 6.91 -3.08
N LEU A 223 20.64 6.61 -4.28
CA LEU A 223 21.21 5.31 -4.63
C LEU A 223 22.55 5.03 -3.92
N ASP A 224 23.33 6.06 -3.64
CA ASP A 224 24.53 5.94 -2.80
C ASP A 224 24.18 5.48 -1.37
N ARG A 225 23.08 5.98 -0.80
CA ARG A 225 22.58 5.51 0.49
C ARG A 225 22.08 4.07 0.41
N ALA A 226 21.35 3.73 -0.67
CA ALA A 226 20.88 2.37 -0.92
C ALA A 226 22.05 1.38 -1.07
N CYS A 227 23.11 1.73 -1.81
CA CYS A 227 24.31 0.90 -1.95
C CYS A 227 25.00 0.65 -0.61
N ARG A 228 25.17 1.70 0.21
CA ARG A 228 25.77 1.54 1.55
C ARG A 228 24.96 0.62 2.45
N MET A 229 23.63 0.71 2.41
CA MET A 229 22.76 -0.20 3.16
C MET A 229 22.84 -1.63 2.61
N ALA A 230 22.88 -1.79 1.30
CA ALA A 230 23.09 -3.11 0.67
C ALA A 230 24.41 -3.75 1.15
N ASP A 231 25.50 -2.96 1.25
CA ASP A 231 26.76 -3.44 1.80
C ASP A 231 26.66 -3.78 3.30
N ALA A 232 25.95 -2.99 4.09
CA ALA A 232 25.68 -3.31 5.49
C ALA A 232 24.85 -4.59 5.64
N CYS A 233 23.88 -4.84 4.74
CA CYS A 233 23.08 -6.06 4.69
C CYS A 233 23.85 -7.28 4.14
N ARG A 234 25.11 -7.13 3.68
CA ARG A 234 26.02 -8.24 3.34
C ARG A 234 26.87 -8.71 4.52
N ILE A 235 26.88 -7.99 5.64
CA ILE A 235 27.63 -8.40 6.84
C ILE A 235 27.19 -9.79 7.25
N ALA A 236 28.18 -10.71 7.38
CA ALA A 236 27.91 -12.12 7.67
C ALA A 236 27.37 -12.35 9.09
N ASP A 237 27.83 -11.55 10.07
CA ASP A 237 27.27 -11.55 11.41
C ASP A 237 25.87 -10.95 11.39
N ALA A 238 24.86 -11.79 11.57
CA ALA A 238 23.46 -11.38 11.51
C ALA A 238 23.10 -10.36 12.59
N SER A 239 23.80 -10.36 13.73
CA SER A 239 23.57 -9.40 14.82
C SER A 239 24.04 -7.98 14.48
N ALA A 240 24.98 -7.84 13.54
CA ALA A 240 25.46 -6.57 13.02
C ALA A 240 24.78 -6.17 11.70
N ASN A 241 23.96 -7.05 11.13
CA ASN A 241 23.31 -6.87 9.84
C ASN A 241 21.94 -6.18 10.01
N PRO A 242 21.73 -4.95 9.53
CA PRO A 242 20.52 -4.18 9.82
C PRO A 242 19.23 -4.80 9.23
N GLY A 243 19.31 -5.40 8.06
CA GLY A 243 18.17 -6.07 7.42
C GLY A 243 17.80 -7.36 8.12
N LEU A 244 18.79 -8.19 8.48
CA LEU A 244 18.55 -9.43 9.23
C LEU A 244 18.00 -9.16 10.64
N LYS A 245 18.53 -8.15 11.35
CA LYS A 245 18.01 -7.75 12.67
C LYS A 245 16.53 -7.37 12.61
N LEU A 246 16.17 -6.47 11.71
CA LEU A 246 14.77 -6.03 11.56
C LEU A 246 13.88 -7.20 11.12
N GLY A 247 14.35 -8.07 10.22
CA GLY A 247 13.60 -9.23 9.77
C GLY A 247 13.41 -10.29 10.87
N ALA A 248 14.41 -10.51 11.73
CA ALA A 248 14.30 -11.38 12.91
C ALA A 248 13.29 -10.80 13.91
N LEU A 249 13.33 -9.48 14.17
CA LEU A 249 12.34 -8.81 15.02
C LEU A 249 10.93 -9.06 14.47
N ILE A 250 10.66 -8.72 13.21
CA ILE A 250 9.34 -8.87 12.58
C ILE A 250 8.87 -10.32 12.59
N GLY A 251 9.74 -11.27 12.23
CA GLY A 251 9.37 -12.67 12.14
C GLY A 251 9.13 -13.32 13.50
N GLU A 252 10.04 -13.14 14.46
CA GLU A 252 9.94 -13.79 15.78
C GLU A 252 8.83 -13.18 16.64
N THR A 253 8.61 -11.86 16.56
CA THR A 253 7.45 -11.23 17.23
C THR A 253 6.14 -11.78 16.69
N ALA A 254 6.03 -11.95 15.37
CA ALA A 254 4.83 -12.52 14.76
C ALA A 254 4.59 -13.97 15.18
N LEU A 255 5.64 -14.81 15.26
CA LEU A 255 5.53 -16.19 15.77
C LEU A 255 5.13 -16.23 17.25
N ALA A 256 5.53 -15.23 18.02
CA ALA A 256 5.15 -15.07 19.44
C ALA A 256 3.74 -14.49 19.65
N GLY A 257 2.97 -14.26 18.57
CA GLY A 257 1.62 -13.68 18.63
C GLY A 257 1.58 -12.15 18.63
N ARG A 258 2.73 -11.47 18.47
CA ARG A 258 2.84 -10.02 18.29
C ARG A 258 2.94 -9.69 16.79
N ASP A 259 1.90 -10.05 16.05
CA ASP A 259 1.86 -9.99 14.58
C ASP A 259 1.32 -8.66 14.02
N LYS A 260 0.96 -7.67 14.88
CA LYS A 260 0.51 -6.33 14.49
C LYS A 260 1.70 -5.37 14.51
N LEU A 261 2.43 -5.33 13.39
CA LEU A 261 3.58 -4.43 13.24
C LEU A 261 3.12 -2.98 13.07
N THR A 262 3.25 -2.21 14.13
CA THR A 262 2.89 -0.79 14.14
C THR A 262 4.09 0.05 13.74
N ILE A 263 3.97 0.70 12.58
CA ILE A 263 5.00 1.57 12.03
C ILE A 263 4.68 3.00 12.44
N LEU A 264 5.38 3.47 13.45
CA LEU A 264 5.31 4.85 13.93
C LEU A 264 6.26 5.70 13.08
N THR A 265 5.75 6.70 12.40
CA THR A 265 6.57 7.59 11.56
C THR A 265 6.47 9.01 12.05
N SER A 266 7.55 9.78 11.93
CA SER A 266 7.45 11.23 11.99
C SER A 266 6.56 11.76 10.86
N GLU A 267 6.04 12.98 11.00
CA GLU A 267 5.05 13.55 10.05
C GLU A 267 5.56 13.53 8.60
N ARG A 268 6.81 13.95 8.37
CA ARG A 268 7.42 13.96 7.04
C ARG A 268 7.59 12.56 6.42
N LEU A 269 7.63 11.50 7.24
CA LEU A 269 7.80 10.11 6.80
C LEU A 269 6.48 9.33 6.72
N GLY A 270 5.32 9.98 6.87
CA GLY A 270 4.02 9.29 6.87
C GLY A 270 3.81 8.36 5.67
N ALA A 271 4.14 8.82 4.48
CA ALA A 271 4.02 8.01 3.25
C ALA A 271 5.01 6.82 3.18
N PHE A 272 6.07 6.79 4.01
CA PHE A 272 6.92 5.61 4.15
C PHE A 272 6.13 4.45 4.78
N GLY A 273 5.26 4.76 5.75
CA GLY A 273 4.36 3.78 6.34
C GLY A 273 3.49 3.10 5.27
N ASP A 274 2.89 3.87 4.36
CA ASP A 274 2.04 3.35 3.29
C ASP A 274 2.81 2.43 2.32
N TRP A 275 4.06 2.78 1.98
CA TRP A 275 4.93 1.92 1.18
C TRP A 275 5.31 0.63 1.91
N ALA A 276 5.71 0.73 3.18
CA ALA A 276 6.07 -0.43 4.00
C ALA A 276 4.84 -1.32 4.27
N GLU A 277 3.64 -0.75 4.37
CA GLU A 277 2.38 -1.49 4.47
C GLU A 277 2.22 -2.45 3.29
N GLN A 278 2.38 -1.96 2.05
CA GLN A 278 2.31 -2.83 0.88
C GLN A 278 3.38 -3.92 0.94
N LEU A 279 4.64 -3.53 1.17
CA LEU A 279 5.76 -4.46 1.20
C LEU A 279 5.50 -5.62 2.16
N ILE A 280 5.07 -5.33 3.39
CA ILE A 280 4.86 -6.33 4.45
C ILE A 280 3.58 -7.13 4.21
N ALA A 281 2.45 -6.47 3.99
CA ALA A 281 1.15 -7.13 3.86
C ALA A 281 1.11 -8.08 2.66
N GLU A 282 1.58 -7.63 1.50
CA GLU A 282 1.56 -8.43 0.27
C GLU A 282 2.60 -9.56 0.30
N SER A 283 3.74 -9.35 0.97
CA SER A 283 4.78 -10.37 1.10
C SER A 283 4.43 -11.43 2.13
N THR A 284 3.82 -11.07 3.26
CA THR A 284 3.64 -12.00 4.38
C THR A 284 2.24 -12.59 4.48
N GLY A 285 1.20 -11.90 3.98
CA GLY A 285 -0.20 -12.25 4.17
C GLY A 285 -0.68 -13.41 3.30
N LYS A 286 -0.25 -14.63 3.57
CA LYS A 286 -0.61 -15.81 2.76
C LYS A 286 -0.55 -17.12 3.55
N ALA A 287 -1.24 -18.14 3.04
CA ALA A 287 -1.30 -19.47 3.66
C ALA A 287 -1.77 -19.44 5.14
N GLY A 288 -2.65 -18.51 5.49
CA GLY A 288 -3.16 -18.34 6.86
C GLY A 288 -2.15 -17.73 7.83
N LYS A 289 -1.04 -17.19 7.33
CA LYS A 289 0.03 -16.52 8.08
C LYS A 289 0.15 -15.06 7.64
N GLY A 290 0.89 -14.25 8.38
CA GLY A 290 1.25 -12.90 7.98
C GLY A 290 1.47 -11.97 9.14
N VAL A 291 2.07 -10.84 8.81
CA VAL A 291 2.25 -9.68 9.70
C VAL A 291 1.26 -8.62 9.23
N VAL A 292 0.49 -8.07 10.16
CA VAL A 292 -0.48 -7.01 9.89
C VAL A 292 0.21 -5.66 10.10
N PRO A 293 0.58 -4.93 9.04
CA PRO A 293 1.15 -3.60 9.22
C PRO A 293 0.06 -2.61 9.66
N ILE A 294 0.35 -1.83 10.68
CA ILE A 294 -0.51 -0.78 11.21
C ILE A 294 0.19 0.56 10.97
N VAL A 295 -0.39 1.34 10.06
CA VAL A 295 0.16 2.64 9.67
C VAL A 295 -0.85 3.77 9.91
N GLY A 296 -0.35 4.99 10.12
CA GLY A 296 -1.18 6.17 10.29
C GLY A 296 -2.15 6.11 11.47
N GLU A 297 -1.97 5.20 12.42
CA GLU A 297 -2.73 5.15 13.65
C GLU A 297 -2.22 6.25 14.61
N ALA A 298 -3.11 7.08 15.14
CA ALA A 298 -2.71 8.11 16.09
C ALA A 298 -2.09 7.48 17.33
N VAL A 299 -1.01 8.08 17.84
CA VAL A 299 -0.36 7.59 19.05
C VAL A 299 -1.31 7.73 20.23
N GLY A 300 -1.47 6.65 21.00
CA GLY A 300 -2.27 6.57 22.20
C GLY A 300 -1.42 6.28 23.42
N GLU A 301 -2.08 6.18 24.57
CA GLU A 301 -1.41 5.73 25.80
C GLU A 301 -1.03 4.25 25.71
N PRO A 302 0.06 3.81 26.37
CA PRO A 302 0.51 2.40 26.32
C PRO A 302 -0.59 1.39 26.69
N ALA A 303 -1.49 1.75 27.60
CA ALA A 303 -2.60 0.90 28.03
C ALA A 303 -3.71 0.71 26.97
N GLU A 304 -3.71 1.49 25.87
CA GLU A 304 -4.66 1.35 24.77
C GLU A 304 -4.23 0.29 23.75
N TYR A 305 -3.04 -0.25 23.87
CA TYR A 305 -2.51 -1.24 22.93
C TYR A 305 -2.59 -2.66 23.50
N GLY A 306 -2.97 -3.61 22.64
CA GLY A 306 -2.92 -5.04 22.95
C GLY A 306 -1.50 -5.57 23.00
N GLU A 307 -1.32 -6.73 23.65
CA GLU A 307 -0.03 -7.42 23.73
C GLU A 307 0.45 -7.98 22.38
N ASP A 308 -0.42 -7.96 21.36
CA ASP A 308 -0.17 -8.43 19.99
C ASP A 308 0.56 -7.41 19.10
N ARG A 309 1.01 -6.28 19.67
CA ARG A 309 1.70 -5.20 18.95
C ARG A 309 3.22 -5.36 18.99
N CYS A 310 3.85 -5.10 17.84
CA CYS A 310 5.27 -4.84 17.68
C CYS A 310 5.44 -3.43 17.11
N PHE A 311 6.30 -2.60 17.67
CA PHE A 311 6.43 -1.20 17.29
C PHE A 311 7.80 -0.92 16.68
N VAL A 312 7.82 -0.32 15.49
CA VAL A 312 9.02 0.24 14.87
C VAL A 312 8.81 1.73 14.67
N HIS A 313 9.69 2.56 15.25
CA HIS A 313 9.65 4.01 15.12
C HIS A 313 10.68 4.49 14.10
N LEU A 314 10.22 5.11 13.02
CA LEU A 314 11.05 5.69 11.96
C LEU A 314 10.93 7.22 11.99
N ARG A 315 12.03 7.93 12.13
CA ARG A 315 12.05 9.41 12.19
C ARG A 315 13.31 10.01 11.60
N PHE A 316 13.24 11.28 11.23
CA PHE A 316 14.44 12.06 10.98
C PHE A 316 15.13 12.46 12.30
N ALA A 317 16.46 12.68 12.24
CA ALA A 317 17.27 13.04 13.40
C ALA A 317 16.87 14.39 14.02
N ASP A 318 16.34 15.30 13.20
CA ASP A 318 15.84 16.63 13.61
C ASP A 318 14.39 16.61 14.14
N GLU A 319 13.71 15.46 14.10
CA GLU A 319 12.37 15.26 14.64
C GLU A 319 12.43 14.40 15.91
N SER A 320 11.57 14.69 16.87
CA SER A 320 11.52 13.97 18.14
C SER A 320 10.06 13.79 18.58
N ASN A 321 9.72 12.55 18.92
CA ASN A 321 8.45 12.23 19.57
C ASN A 321 8.70 11.22 20.70
N PRO A 322 8.88 11.70 21.96
CA PRO A 322 9.18 10.82 23.09
C PRO A 322 8.14 9.74 23.36
N ALA A 323 6.85 10.00 23.03
CA ALA A 323 5.80 9.01 23.22
C ALA A 323 5.94 7.86 22.22
N MET A 324 6.28 8.14 20.95
CA MET A 324 6.58 7.11 19.95
C MET A 324 7.82 6.31 20.32
N SER A 325 8.90 7.00 20.72
CA SER A 325 10.17 6.34 21.11
C SER A 325 10.00 5.45 22.34
N ALA A 326 9.11 5.83 23.28
CA ALA A 326 8.85 5.01 24.47
C ALA A 326 8.06 3.71 24.16
N LEU A 327 7.33 3.66 23.05
CA LEU A 327 6.59 2.46 22.60
C LEU A 327 7.47 1.53 21.76
N ALA A 328 8.52 2.04 21.13
CA ALA A 328 9.26 1.35 20.08
C ALA A 328 10.06 0.14 20.60
N ASP A 329 9.87 -1.01 19.97
CA ASP A 329 10.76 -2.18 20.09
C ASP A 329 12.06 -1.94 19.29
N GLU A 330 12.01 -1.17 18.21
CA GLU A 330 13.15 -0.72 17.39
C GLU A 330 12.95 0.73 16.97
N GLU A 331 13.99 1.55 17.06
CA GLU A 331 13.99 2.93 16.57
C GLU A 331 15.00 3.09 15.43
N ILE A 332 14.54 3.62 14.30
CA ILE A 332 15.35 3.88 13.12
C ILE A 332 15.40 5.39 12.88
N VAL A 333 16.60 5.95 12.92
CA VAL A 333 16.82 7.39 12.75
C VAL A 333 17.52 7.65 11.43
N LEU A 334 16.93 8.52 10.61
CA LEU A 334 17.46 8.98 9.33
C LEU A 334 18.13 10.34 9.51
N ASP A 335 19.37 10.47 9.04
CA ASP A 335 20.11 11.75 9.08
C ASP A 335 19.57 12.78 8.09
N GLY A 336 18.91 12.31 7.01
CA GLY A 336 18.29 13.17 6.01
C GLY A 336 17.40 12.42 5.02
N GLN A 337 16.73 13.18 4.16
CA GLN A 337 15.72 12.65 3.23
C GLN A 337 16.28 11.56 2.28
N LEU A 338 17.54 11.68 1.85
CA LEU A 338 18.16 10.69 0.96
C LEU A 338 18.37 9.33 1.62
N ASP A 339 18.36 9.24 2.97
CA ASP A 339 18.46 7.97 3.68
C ASP A 339 17.25 7.05 3.47
N ILE A 340 16.16 7.56 2.92
CA ILE A 340 15.04 6.73 2.42
C ILE A 340 15.52 5.67 1.44
N GLY A 341 16.55 5.97 0.62
CA GLY A 341 17.18 4.99 -0.26
C GLY A 341 17.77 3.80 0.50
N ALA A 342 18.37 4.05 1.67
CA ALA A 342 18.87 3.01 2.56
C ALA A 342 17.71 2.20 3.18
N GLU A 343 16.63 2.88 3.56
CA GLU A 343 15.49 2.23 4.21
C GLU A 343 14.71 1.32 3.25
N PHE A 344 14.61 1.65 1.97
CA PHE A 344 14.07 0.71 0.99
C PHE A 344 14.81 -0.63 1.05
N VAL A 345 16.14 -0.63 1.01
CA VAL A 345 16.94 -1.86 1.05
C VAL A 345 16.79 -2.58 2.40
N ARG A 346 16.87 -1.86 3.53
CA ARG A 346 16.73 -2.46 4.87
C ARG A 346 15.41 -3.20 5.01
N TRP A 347 14.30 -2.54 4.65
CA TRP A 347 12.96 -3.10 4.80
C TRP A 347 12.64 -4.20 3.78
N GLU A 348 13.16 -4.11 2.56
CA GLU A 348 13.07 -5.19 1.56
C GLU A 348 13.79 -6.45 2.04
N VAL A 349 15.03 -6.32 2.55
CA VAL A 349 15.78 -7.45 3.14
C VAL A 349 15.03 -7.99 4.36
N ALA A 350 14.61 -7.12 5.28
CA ALA A 350 13.90 -7.53 6.50
C ALA A 350 12.62 -8.31 6.17
N THR A 351 11.82 -7.83 5.20
CA THR A 351 10.58 -8.50 4.79
C THR A 351 10.86 -9.84 4.14
N ALA A 352 11.87 -9.91 3.28
CA ALA A 352 12.27 -11.16 2.63
C ALA A 352 12.69 -12.23 3.65
N VAL A 353 13.53 -11.87 4.64
CA VAL A 353 13.98 -12.84 5.65
C VAL A 353 12.94 -13.12 6.74
N ALA A 354 12.00 -12.21 7.02
CA ALA A 354 10.82 -12.51 7.83
C ALA A 354 9.98 -13.62 7.16
N GLY A 355 9.94 -13.67 5.82
CA GLY A 355 9.35 -14.77 5.06
C GLY A 355 10.01 -16.12 5.36
N ILE A 356 11.34 -16.16 5.61
CA ILE A 356 12.05 -17.38 6.05
C ILE A 356 11.52 -17.84 7.41
N VAL A 357 11.40 -16.91 8.36
CA VAL A 357 10.89 -17.21 9.72
C VAL A 357 9.47 -17.74 9.68
N LEU A 358 8.61 -17.10 8.88
CA LEU A 358 7.21 -17.48 8.73
C LEU A 358 7.02 -18.74 7.87
N GLY A 359 8.04 -19.18 7.12
CA GLY A 359 7.97 -20.34 6.22
C GLY A 359 7.02 -20.09 5.04
N ILE A 360 7.13 -18.93 4.41
CA ILE A 360 6.33 -18.48 3.25
C ILE A 360 7.24 -17.96 2.14
N ASP A 361 6.71 -17.91 0.91
CA ASP A 361 7.34 -17.21 -0.21
C ASP A 361 6.93 -15.72 -0.16
N PRO A 362 7.85 -14.77 0.09
CA PRO A 362 7.51 -13.36 0.19
C PRO A 362 7.36 -12.65 -1.17
N PHE A 363 7.54 -13.35 -2.29
CA PHE A 363 7.59 -12.74 -3.61
C PHE A 363 6.34 -13.01 -4.47
N ASP A 364 5.53 -14.03 -4.15
CA ASP A 364 4.25 -14.28 -4.80
C ASP A 364 3.07 -13.53 -4.14
N GLN A 365 1.92 -13.46 -4.82
CA GLN A 365 0.68 -12.85 -4.33
C GLN A 365 -0.56 -13.58 -4.87
N PRO A 366 -0.82 -14.82 -4.44
CA PRO A 366 -1.86 -15.66 -5.04
C PRO A 366 -3.27 -15.12 -4.87
N ASN A 367 -3.56 -14.35 -3.82
CA ASN A 367 -4.91 -13.89 -3.50
C ASN A 367 -5.28 -12.55 -4.15
N VAL A 368 -4.32 -11.80 -4.69
CA VAL A 368 -4.59 -10.59 -5.47
C VAL A 368 -5.35 -10.93 -6.75
N GLN A 369 -5.02 -12.07 -7.38
CA GLN A 369 -5.67 -12.50 -8.62
C GLN A 369 -7.17 -12.77 -8.43
N GLU A 370 -7.58 -13.30 -7.29
CA GLU A 370 -9.00 -13.59 -6.98
C GLU A 370 -9.88 -12.33 -7.05
N SER A 371 -9.41 -11.22 -6.51
CA SER A 371 -10.15 -9.94 -6.57
C SER A 371 -10.22 -9.38 -7.98
N LYS A 372 -9.13 -9.52 -8.75
CA LYS A 372 -9.11 -9.11 -10.16
C LYS A 372 -10.08 -9.93 -10.99
N ASP A 373 -10.12 -11.25 -10.79
CA ASP A 373 -11.01 -12.14 -11.51
C ASP A 373 -12.48 -11.86 -11.14
N ALA A 374 -12.78 -11.66 -9.84
CA ALA A 374 -14.12 -11.29 -9.40
C ALA A 374 -14.57 -9.93 -9.99
N THR A 375 -13.70 -8.93 -10.01
CA THR A 375 -14.01 -7.63 -10.65
C THR A 375 -14.23 -7.79 -12.15
N LYS A 376 -13.41 -8.57 -12.85
CA LYS A 376 -13.56 -8.83 -14.29
C LYS A 376 -14.87 -9.55 -14.60
N GLU A 377 -15.28 -10.52 -13.79
CA GLU A 377 -16.56 -11.22 -13.92
C GLU A 377 -17.74 -10.24 -13.78
N LEU A 378 -17.67 -9.34 -12.79
CA LEU A 378 -18.69 -8.31 -12.57
C LEU A 378 -18.78 -7.31 -13.74
N LEU A 379 -17.66 -6.86 -14.27
CA LEU A 379 -17.64 -5.97 -15.44
C LEU A 379 -18.17 -6.68 -16.69
N THR A 380 -17.90 -7.99 -16.87
CA THR A 380 -18.50 -8.78 -17.94
C THR A 380 -20.03 -8.85 -17.78
N THR A 381 -20.49 -9.13 -16.56
CA THR A 381 -21.94 -9.13 -16.26
C THR A 381 -22.57 -7.77 -16.56
N PHE A 382 -21.90 -6.67 -16.23
CA PHE A 382 -22.36 -5.32 -16.55
C PHE A 382 -22.48 -5.09 -18.05
N ARG A 383 -21.50 -5.51 -18.86
CA ARG A 383 -21.57 -5.40 -20.33
C ARG A 383 -22.74 -6.17 -20.93
N ASP A 384 -23.03 -7.36 -20.37
CA ASP A 384 -24.10 -8.23 -20.86
C ASP A 384 -25.49 -7.76 -20.43
N SER A 385 -25.65 -7.18 -19.24
CA SER A 385 -26.96 -6.87 -18.64
C SER A 385 -27.26 -5.37 -18.46
N GLY A 386 -26.24 -4.50 -18.62
CA GLY A 386 -26.35 -3.05 -18.38
C GLY A 386 -26.33 -2.64 -16.91
N SER A 387 -26.15 -3.58 -15.97
CA SER A 387 -26.10 -3.28 -14.52
C SER A 387 -25.22 -4.25 -13.74
N LEU A 388 -24.61 -3.78 -12.65
CA LEU A 388 -23.94 -4.67 -11.69
C LEU A 388 -24.99 -5.43 -10.86
N PRO A 389 -24.67 -6.67 -10.45
CA PRO A 389 -25.49 -7.38 -9.47
C PRO A 389 -25.63 -6.57 -8.19
N GLN A 390 -26.85 -6.45 -7.67
CA GLN A 390 -27.13 -5.77 -6.42
C GLN A 390 -27.43 -6.82 -5.35
N PRO A 391 -26.51 -7.12 -4.40
CA PRO A 391 -26.82 -7.98 -3.27
C PRO A 391 -27.97 -7.39 -2.47
N ALA A 392 -28.95 -8.22 -2.10
CA ALA A 392 -30.04 -7.77 -1.25
C ALA A 392 -29.48 -7.30 0.10
N PRO A 393 -29.79 -6.09 0.55
CA PRO A 393 -29.35 -5.61 1.84
C PRO A 393 -29.99 -6.43 2.98
N LEU A 394 -29.24 -6.69 4.04
CA LEU A 394 -29.77 -7.28 5.27
C LEU A 394 -30.69 -6.30 6.00
N VAL A 395 -30.30 -5.03 6.00
CA VAL A 395 -31.02 -3.93 6.63
C VAL A 395 -30.90 -2.70 5.74
N SER A 396 -31.99 -1.92 5.65
CA SER A 396 -32.00 -0.61 5.00
C SER A 396 -32.74 0.39 5.87
N GLU A 397 -32.15 1.54 6.06
CA GLU A 397 -32.72 2.72 6.70
C GLU A 397 -32.57 3.92 5.74
N PRO A 398 -33.29 5.04 5.94
CA PRO A 398 -33.16 6.20 5.06
C PRO A 398 -31.71 6.64 4.88
N GLY A 399 -31.20 6.58 3.65
CA GLY A 399 -29.85 7.01 3.28
C GLY A 399 -28.72 6.02 3.57
N ILE A 400 -28.99 4.85 4.18
CA ILE A 400 -27.96 3.87 4.50
C ILE A 400 -28.46 2.42 4.36
N SER A 401 -27.63 1.54 3.83
CA SER A 401 -27.92 0.11 3.75
C SER A 401 -26.73 -0.75 4.18
N VAL A 402 -27.05 -1.93 4.72
CA VAL A 402 -26.10 -2.94 5.21
C VAL A 402 -26.12 -4.16 4.31
N THR A 403 -24.95 -4.58 3.84
CA THR A 403 -24.74 -5.86 3.15
C THR A 403 -23.68 -6.67 3.88
N ALA A 404 -23.98 -7.89 4.24
CA ALA A 404 -23.04 -8.85 4.83
C ALA A 404 -23.51 -10.28 4.54
N ASP A 405 -22.64 -11.27 4.78
CA ASP A 405 -23.06 -12.64 4.95
C ASP A 405 -23.72 -12.76 6.35
N PRO A 406 -25.00 -13.17 6.46
CA PRO A 406 -25.65 -13.29 7.77
C PRO A 406 -24.91 -14.21 8.74
N SER A 407 -24.27 -15.28 8.22
CA SER A 407 -23.50 -16.22 9.04
C SER A 407 -22.26 -15.59 9.68
N ALA A 408 -21.74 -14.51 9.11
CA ALA A 408 -20.58 -13.80 9.64
C ALA A 408 -20.91 -12.88 10.84
N LEU A 409 -22.20 -12.52 11.03
CA LEU A 409 -22.66 -11.63 12.11
C LEU A 409 -23.32 -12.36 13.28
N GLY A 410 -23.59 -13.67 13.15
CA GLY A 410 -24.33 -14.45 14.14
C GLY A 410 -25.84 -14.38 13.91
N ASP A 411 -26.50 -13.37 14.47
CA ASP A 411 -27.94 -13.15 14.26
C ASP A 411 -28.22 -12.12 13.16
N THR A 412 -29.37 -12.19 12.50
CA THR A 412 -29.76 -11.18 11.50
C THR A 412 -30.09 -9.86 12.21
N PRO A 413 -29.35 -8.77 11.92
CA PRO A 413 -29.60 -7.47 12.53
C PRO A 413 -30.91 -6.88 12.02
N VAL A 414 -31.60 -6.13 12.86
CA VAL A 414 -32.88 -5.46 12.53
C VAL A 414 -32.72 -3.95 12.31
N THR A 415 -31.55 -3.40 12.65
CA THR A 415 -31.18 -1.99 12.46
C THR A 415 -29.76 -1.88 11.98
N VAL A 416 -29.41 -0.75 11.35
CA VAL A 416 -28.03 -0.45 10.92
C VAL A 416 -27.10 -0.37 12.14
N ASP A 417 -27.52 0.31 13.21
CA ASP A 417 -26.76 0.38 14.48
C ASP A 417 -26.52 -1.02 15.07
N GLY A 418 -27.54 -1.89 15.04
CA GLY A 418 -27.42 -3.29 15.46
C GLY A 418 -26.38 -4.06 14.66
N ALA A 419 -26.29 -3.84 13.35
CA ALA A 419 -25.29 -4.48 12.48
C ALA A 419 -23.87 -4.01 12.80
N VAL A 420 -23.67 -2.70 13.00
CA VAL A 420 -22.39 -2.13 13.40
C VAL A 420 -21.96 -2.66 14.77
N ARG A 421 -22.89 -2.72 15.72
CA ARG A 421 -22.64 -3.30 17.06
C ARG A 421 -22.19 -4.74 16.96
N GLN A 422 -22.92 -5.59 16.24
CA GLN A 422 -22.58 -6.99 16.04
C GLN A 422 -21.20 -7.16 15.42
N LEU A 423 -20.85 -6.35 14.40
CA LEU A 423 -19.53 -6.38 13.80
C LEU A 423 -18.43 -6.06 14.82
N LEU A 424 -18.61 -4.99 15.61
CA LEU A 424 -17.62 -4.59 16.63
C LEU A 424 -17.53 -5.57 17.81
N ASP A 425 -18.60 -6.31 18.10
CA ASP A 425 -18.63 -7.34 19.14
C ASP A 425 -17.90 -8.63 18.72
N LEU A 426 -17.63 -8.82 17.41
CA LEU A 426 -16.78 -9.91 16.91
C LEU A 426 -15.30 -9.70 17.21
N LEU A 427 -14.87 -8.49 17.59
CA LEU A 427 -13.47 -8.16 17.84
C LEU A 427 -12.98 -8.82 19.14
N ARG A 428 -11.85 -9.53 19.04
CA ARG A 428 -11.17 -10.18 20.16
C ARG A 428 -9.88 -9.44 20.46
N ALA A 429 -9.80 -8.80 21.62
CA ALA A 429 -8.61 -8.08 22.06
C ALA A 429 -7.36 -8.98 22.07
N GLY A 430 -6.20 -8.43 21.71
CA GLY A 430 -4.92 -9.16 21.66
C GLY A 430 -4.83 -10.22 20.56
N ARG A 431 -5.76 -10.22 19.60
CA ARG A 431 -5.78 -11.16 18.48
C ARG A 431 -6.22 -10.53 17.17
N ASP A 432 -7.34 -9.82 17.18
CA ASP A 432 -8.00 -9.32 15.98
C ASP A 432 -7.52 -7.90 15.64
N TYR A 433 -7.70 -7.50 14.38
CA TYR A 433 -7.60 -6.11 13.96
C TYR A 433 -8.88 -5.68 13.27
N PHE A 434 -9.21 -4.40 13.39
CA PHE A 434 -10.34 -3.77 12.72
C PHE A 434 -9.85 -3.01 11.48
N ALA A 435 -10.43 -3.31 10.32
CA ALA A 435 -10.05 -2.68 9.06
C ALA A 435 -11.23 -1.91 8.45
N ILE A 436 -11.03 -0.63 8.18
CA ILE A 436 -11.95 0.19 7.39
C ILE A 436 -11.48 0.15 5.93
N LEU A 437 -12.32 -0.37 5.03
CA LEU A 437 -12.09 -0.52 3.60
C LEU A 437 -12.94 0.52 2.86
N ALA A 438 -12.40 1.72 2.63
CA ALA A 438 -13.16 2.88 2.15
C ALA A 438 -13.09 3.02 0.63
N TYR A 439 -14.13 2.61 -0.09
CA TYR A 439 -14.32 2.94 -1.51
C TYR A 439 -15.00 4.31 -1.63
N LEU A 440 -14.33 5.31 -1.08
CA LEU A 440 -14.73 6.70 -0.96
C LEU A 440 -13.63 7.60 -1.53
N PRO A 441 -13.90 8.87 -1.82
CA PRO A 441 -12.82 9.78 -2.21
C PRO A 441 -11.83 9.94 -1.04
N PRO A 442 -10.50 9.84 -1.29
CA PRO A 442 -9.47 10.04 -0.26
C PRO A 442 -9.28 11.54 0.05
N ASP A 443 -10.37 12.21 0.41
CA ASP A 443 -10.37 13.60 0.82
C ASP A 443 -9.85 13.74 2.26
N PRO A 444 -9.10 14.78 2.62
CA PRO A 444 -8.62 15.00 3.99
C PRO A 444 -9.72 14.98 5.04
N SER A 445 -10.90 15.53 4.74
CA SER A 445 -12.05 15.54 5.66
C SER A 445 -12.62 14.14 5.88
N VAL A 446 -12.69 13.32 4.83
CA VAL A 446 -13.09 11.91 4.91
C VAL A 446 -12.07 11.14 5.73
N LEU A 447 -10.78 11.28 5.43
CA LEU A 447 -9.72 10.61 6.18
C LEU A 447 -9.77 10.97 7.68
N GLU A 448 -9.94 12.24 8.02
CA GLU A 448 -10.03 12.69 9.41
C GLU A 448 -11.20 12.02 10.17
N ARG A 449 -12.38 11.89 9.54
CA ARG A 449 -13.52 11.19 10.11
C ARG A 449 -13.23 9.71 10.32
N LEU A 450 -12.64 9.03 9.33
CA LEU A 450 -12.23 7.63 9.44
C LEU A 450 -11.17 7.42 10.53
N GLN A 451 -10.24 8.36 10.69
CA GLN A 451 -9.26 8.34 11.77
C GLN A 451 -9.92 8.48 13.16
N ARG A 452 -10.93 9.33 13.30
CA ARG A 452 -11.70 9.42 14.56
C ARG A 452 -12.42 8.11 14.89
N ILE A 453 -13.05 7.49 13.89
CA ILE A 453 -13.74 6.20 14.04
C ILE A 453 -12.75 5.11 14.47
N ARG A 454 -11.62 4.95 13.74
CA ARG A 454 -10.64 3.90 14.07
C ARG A 454 -10.05 4.07 15.47
N ASN A 455 -9.71 5.30 15.85
CA ASN A 455 -9.14 5.60 17.16
C ASN A 455 -10.10 5.24 18.30
N ARG A 456 -11.41 5.52 18.13
CA ARG A 456 -12.43 5.13 19.12
C ARG A 456 -12.55 3.62 19.24
N VAL A 457 -12.52 2.88 18.12
CA VAL A 457 -12.56 1.41 18.13
C VAL A 457 -11.35 0.86 18.86
N ARG A 458 -10.12 1.36 18.55
CA ARG A 458 -8.90 0.97 19.27
C ARG A 458 -9.02 1.18 20.76
N GLN A 459 -9.39 2.38 21.19
CA GLN A 459 -9.51 2.76 22.60
C GLN A 459 -10.54 1.92 23.37
N ALA A 460 -11.62 1.53 22.69
CA ALA A 460 -12.70 0.79 23.34
C ALA A 460 -12.50 -0.73 23.34
N ARG A 461 -11.84 -1.27 22.32
CA ARG A 461 -11.71 -2.72 22.11
C ARG A 461 -10.29 -3.26 22.32
N GLY A 462 -9.28 -2.38 22.45
CA GLY A 462 -7.88 -2.78 22.63
C GLY A 462 -7.32 -3.54 21.42
N VAL A 463 -7.81 -3.25 20.21
CA VAL A 463 -7.39 -3.93 18.97
C VAL A 463 -6.61 -3.00 18.06
N ALA A 464 -5.76 -3.57 17.22
CA ALA A 464 -5.13 -2.84 16.12
C ALA A 464 -6.15 -2.38 15.09
N THR A 465 -5.91 -1.24 14.43
CA THR A 465 -6.84 -0.70 13.45
C THR A 465 -6.13 -0.23 12.18
N THR A 466 -6.77 -0.43 11.02
CA THR A 466 -6.28 0.06 9.72
C THR A 466 -7.37 0.83 8.98
N VAL A 467 -6.95 1.75 8.10
CA VAL A 467 -7.82 2.46 7.16
C VAL A 467 -7.16 2.38 5.79
N GLY A 468 -7.85 1.81 4.81
CA GLY A 468 -7.40 1.76 3.43
C GLY A 468 -8.44 2.33 2.47
N PHE A 469 -7.99 3.14 1.48
CA PHE A 469 -8.87 3.59 0.40
C PHE A 469 -8.84 2.59 -0.76
N GLY A 470 -10.02 2.20 -1.24
CA GLY A 470 -10.18 1.36 -2.42
C GLY A 470 -10.22 2.18 -3.72
N PRO A 471 -9.65 1.67 -4.80
CA PRO A 471 -9.05 0.35 -4.96
C PRO A 471 -7.57 0.23 -4.54
N ARG A 472 -6.90 1.31 -4.09
CA ARG A 472 -5.48 1.34 -3.74
C ARG A 472 -5.09 0.17 -2.83
N PHE A 473 -5.84 -0.10 -1.75
CA PHE A 473 -5.52 -1.18 -0.81
C PHE A 473 -5.64 -2.59 -1.41
N LEU A 474 -6.38 -2.78 -2.54
CA LEU A 474 -6.40 -4.06 -3.24
C LEU A 474 -5.02 -4.45 -3.77
N HIS A 475 -4.17 -3.45 -4.00
CA HIS A 475 -2.78 -3.58 -4.46
C HIS A 475 -1.77 -3.44 -3.29
N SER A 476 -2.21 -3.58 -2.03
CA SER A 476 -1.37 -3.58 -0.82
C SER A 476 -1.87 -4.60 0.20
N THR A 477 -2.73 -4.20 1.14
CA THR A 477 -3.26 -5.06 2.21
C THR A 477 -4.26 -6.12 1.72
N GLY A 478 -4.79 -5.99 0.50
CA GLY A 478 -5.77 -6.92 -0.07
C GLY A 478 -5.30 -8.38 -0.11
N GLN A 479 -4.00 -8.63 -0.30
CA GLN A 479 -3.41 -9.97 -0.20
C GLN A 479 -3.54 -10.51 1.24
N LEU A 480 -3.18 -9.70 2.23
CA LEU A 480 -3.24 -10.06 3.66
C LEU A 480 -4.68 -10.30 4.12
N HIS A 481 -5.62 -9.44 3.75
CA HIS A 481 -7.03 -9.56 4.15
C HIS A 481 -7.63 -10.91 3.73
N LYS A 482 -7.20 -11.43 2.59
CA LYS A 482 -7.71 -12.69 2.01
C LYS A 482 -6.84 -13.90 2.36
N GLY A 483 -5.53 -13.77 2.24
CA GLY A 483 -4.58 -14.87 2.40
C GLY A 483 -3.97 -15.00 3.79
N GLY A 484 -4.00 -13.95 4.59
CA GLY A 484 -3.45 -13.90 5.95
C GLY A 484 -4.27 -14.67 6.99
N PRO A 485 -3.89 -14.57 8.27
CA PRO A 485 -4.62 -15.22 9.36
C PRO A 485 -6.05 -14.66 9.48
N ASP A 486 -6.97 -15.48 10.00
CA ASP A 486 -8.36 -15.07 10.24
C ASP A 486 -8.48 -14.23 11.52
N THR A 487 -7.86 -13.07 11.50
CA THR A 487 -7.87 -12.09 12.60
C THR A 487 -8.47 -10.73 12.18
N GLY A 488 -8.86 -10.56 10.91
CA GLY A 488 -9.49 -9.33 10.40
C GLY A 488 -11.00 -9.28 10.68
N VAL A 489 -11.47 -8.09 11.07
CA VAL A 489 -12.89 -7.70 11.08
C VAL A 489 -13.01 -6.47 10.18
N PHE A 490 -13.80 -6.57 9.12
CA PHE A 490 -13.79 -5.64 8.01
C PHE A 490 -15.07 -4.82 7.92
N LEU A 491 -14.93 -3.50 7.94
CA LEU A 491 -16.00 -2.55 7.64
C LEU A 491 -15.72 -1.94 6.27
N GLN A 492 -16.45 -2.38 5.24
CA GLN A 492 -16.36 -1.78 3.92
C GLN A 492 -17.36 -0.62 3.81
N LEU A 493 -16.88 0.52 3.35
CA LEU A 493 -17.67 1.73 3.14
C LEU A 493 -17.75 2.06 1.66
N THR A 494 -18.96 2.31 1.16
CA THR A 494 -19.24 2.76 -0.21
C THR A 494 -20.24 3.89 -0.19
N ALA A 495 -20.20 4.78 -1.19
CA ALA A 495 -21.20 5.82 -1.37
C ALA A 495 -21.50 6.02 -2.86
N ASP A 496 -22.68 6.56 -3.16
CA ASP A 496 -22.96 7.00 -4.51
C ASP A 496 -22.09 8.22 -4.86
N PRO A 497 -21.41 8.25 -6.03
CA PRO A 497 -20.66 9.43 -6.42
C PRO A 497 -21.61 10.58 -6.77
N ALA A 498 -21.24 11.81 -6.38
CA ALA A 498 -22.05 13.00 -6.69
C ALA A 498 -22.33 13.15 -8.19
N LYS A 499 -21.39 12.75 -9.02
CA LYS A 499 -21.52 12.69 -10.47
C LYS A 499 -20.57 11.63 -11.04
N ASP A 500 -21.08 10.74 -11.87
CA ASP A 500 -20.25 9.74 -12.53
C ASP A 500 -19.39 10.34 -13.66
N LEU A 501 -18.39 9.57 -14.12
CA LEU A 501 -17.48 9.95 -15.18
C LEU A 501 -17.29 8.75 -16.13
N PRO A 502 -17.59 8.87 -17.44
CA PRO A 502 -17.36 7.79 -18.40
C PRO A 502 -15.86 7.52 -18.58
N ILE A 503 -15.51 6.27 -18.89
CA ILE A 503 -14.16 5.90 -19.33
C ILE A 503 -14.16 5.89 -20.87
N PRO A 504 -13.37 6.75 -21.54
CA PRO A 504 -13.38 6.82 -22.98
C PRO A 504 -13.03 5.50 -23.64
N GLY A 505 -13.89 5.06 -24.57
CA GLY A 505 -13.72 3.79 -25.30
C GLY A 505 -14.11 2.53 -24.50
N TRP A 506 -14.67 2.66 -23.31
CA TRP A 506 -15.19 1.55 -22.50
C TRP A 506 -16.72 1.65 -22.38
N ASP A 507 -17.37 0.52 -22.13
CA ASP A 507 -18.80 0.49 -21.82
C ASP A 507 -19.07 0.95 -20.37
N GLU A 508 -18.06 0.83 -19.50
CA GLU A 508 -18.13 1.19 -18.10
C GLU A 508 -17.75 2.65 -17.86
N SER A 509 -18.28 3.19 -16.77
CA SER A 509 -17.84 4.44 -16.16
C SER A 509 -16.88 4.18 -14.99
N PHE A 510 -16.23 5.22 -14.47
CA PHE A 510 -15.44 5.13 -13.26
C PHE A 510 -16.30 4.79 -12.03
N GLY A 511 -17.55 5.27 -11.97
CA GLY A 511 -18.51 4.87 -10.93
C GLY A 511 -18.86 3.38 -11.01
N THR A 512 -19.06 2.84 -12.22
CA THR A 512 -19.25 1.39 -12.40
C THR A 512 -17.99 0.62 -12.00
N LEU A 513 -16.81 1.09 -12.39
CA LEU A 513 -15.55 0.41 -12.09
C LEU A 513 -15.29 0.33 -10.58
N ILE A 514 -15.40 1.42 -9.83
CA ILE A 514 -15.17 1.41 -8.38
C ILE A 514 -16.23 0.58 -7.64
N ALA A 515 -17.48 0.59 -8.11
CA ALA A 515 -18.55 -0.24 -7.56
C ALA A 515 -18.28 -1.74 -7.79
N ALA A 516 -17.81 -2.12 -8.99
CA ALA A 516 -17.41 -3.50 -9.29
C ALA A 516 -16.20 -3.94 -8.45
N GLN A 517 -15.21 -3.07 -8.25
CA GLN A 517 -14.05 -3.35 -7.39
C GLN A 517 -14.47 -3.55 -5.92
N ALA A 518 -15.34 -2.70 -5.40
CA ALA A 518 -15.87 -2.83 -4.05
C ALA A 518 -16.69 -4.13 -3.88
N LEU A 519 -17.55 -4.46 -4.85
CA LEU A 519 -18.36 -5.66 -4.81
C LEU A 519 -17.51 -6.93 -4.93
N GLY A 520 -16.52 -6.93 -5.83
CA GLY A 520 -15.58 -8.03 -6.03
C GLY A 520 -14.75 -8.31 -4.77
N ASP A 521 -14.31 -7.25 -4.10
CA ASP A 521 -13.57 -7.36 -2.85
C ASP A 521 -14.42 -7.96 -1.72
N LEU A 522 -15.63 -7.43 -1.49
CA LEU A 522 -16.56 -7.97 -0.50
C LEU A 522 -16.87 -9.44 -0.77
N THR A 523 -17.18 -9.78 -2.02
CA THR A 523 -17.44 -11.17 -2.44
C THR A 523 -16.26 -12.09 -2.15
N SER A 524 -15.04 -11.62 -2.40
CA SER A 524 -13.82 -12.40 -2.14
C SER A 524 -13.60 -12.62 -0.64
N LEU A 525 -13.85 -11.60 0.20
CA LEU A 525 -13.80 -11.72 1.66
C LEU A 525 -14.83 -12.72 2.18
N GLN A 526 -16.08 -12.64 1.70
CA GLN A 526 -17.17 -13.54 2.08
C GLN A 526 -16.91 -14.99 1.66
N ARG A 527 -16.43 -15.23 0.43
CA ARG A 527 -16.05 -16.58 -0.05
C ARG A 527 -14.99 -17.23 0.84
N ARG A 528 -14.18 -16.44 1.53
CA ARG A 528 -13.16 -16.89 2.48
C ARG A 528 -13.62 -16.94 3.92
N GLY A 529 -14.92 -16.72 4.17
CA GLY A 529 -15.49 -16.72 5.51
C GLY A 529 -15.00 -15.59 6.40
N ARG A 530 -14.51 -14.49 5.80
CA ARG A 530 -14.05 -13.32 6.57
C ARG A 530 -15.22 -12.56 7.17
N ARG A 531 -15.03 -12.02 8.36
CA ARG A 531 -16.01 -11.19 9.09
C ARG A 531 -16.10 -9.81 8.46
N ALA A 532 -16.93 -9.65 7.44
CA ALA A 532 -17.01 -8.45 6.62
C ALA A 532 -18.46 -7.93 6.54
N LEU A 533 -18.62 -6.62 6.74
CA LEU A 533 -19.87 -5.88 6.60
C LEU A 533 -19.62 -4.68 5.69
N ARG A 534 -20.54 -4.44 4.73
CA ARG A 534 -20.58 -3.21 3.93
C ARG A 534 -21.67 -2.29 4.45
N LEU A 535 -21.32 -1.02 4.64
CA LEU A 535 -22.26 0.09 4.67
C LEU A 535 -22.21 0.83 3.35
N HIS A 536 -23.38 1.07 2.76
CA HIS A 536 -23.50 1.91 1.59
C HIS A 536 -24.30 3.17 1.94
N PHE A 537 -23.77 4.33 1.58
CA PHE A 537 -24.36 5.63 1.85
C PHE A 537 -24.95 6.23 0.57
N ALA A 538 -26.19 6.69 0.62
CA ALA A 538 -26.79 7.48 -0.47
C ALA A 538 -26.19 8.90 -0.53
N ASP A 539 -25.72 9.43 0.61
CA ASP A 539 -25.00 10.68 0.73
C ASP A 539 -23.81 10.48 1.67
N LEU A 540 -22.62 10.84 1.21
CA LEU A 540 -21.35 10.57 1.89
C LEU A 540 -21.24 11.28 3.23
N ASP A 541 -21.55 12.60 3.27
CA ASP A 541 -21.34 13.41 4.46
C ASP A 541 -22.29 12.99 5.59
N THR A 542 -23.57 12.86 5.27
CA THR A 542 -24.61 12.41 6.21
C THR A 542 -24.32 10.97 6.68
N GLY A 543 -23.89 10.10 5.75
CA GLY A 543 -23.58 8.70 6.06
C GLY A 543 -22.40 8.56 7.02
N LEU A 544 -21.30 9.31 6.79
CA LEU A 544 -20.15 9.30 7.70
C LEU A 544 -20.45 9.94 9.05
N GLU A 545 -21.26 10.99 9.10
CA GLU A 545 -21.71 11.59 10.36
C GLU A 545 -22.54 10.60 11.17
N GLY A 546 -23.47 9.92 10.51
CA GLY A 546 -24.26 8.85 11.12
C GLY A 546 -23.41 7.70 11.64
N LEU A 547 -22.45 7.22 10.86
CA LEU A 547 -21.53 6.15 11.29
C LEU A 547 -20.69 6.58 12.51
N GLU A 548 -20.18 7.80 12.52
CA GLU A 548 -19.40 8.32 13.66
C GLU A 548 -20.26 8.34 14.94
N ALA A 549 -21.51 8.80 14.85
CA ALA A 549 -22.46 8.77 15.96
C ALA A 549 -22.78 7.33 16.43
N MET A 550 -23.07 6.41 15.49
CA MET A 550 -23.32 5.00 15.81
C MET A 550 -22.15 4.35 16.56
N VAL A 551 -20.90 4.58 16.10
CA VAL A 551 -19.72 4.02 16.76
C VAL A 551 -19.56 4.58 18.18
N ILE A 552 -19.86 5.86 18.40
CA ILE A 552 -19.84 6.47 19.73
C ILE A 552 -20.86 5.80 20.64
N ASP A 553 -22.09 5.62 20.17
CA ASP A 553 -23.19 5.03 20.96
C ASP A 553 -22.93 3.55 21.26
N VAL A 554 -22.49 2.79 20.28
CA VAL A 554 -22.14 1.37 20.45
C VAL A 554 -21.04 1.18 21.49
N ILE A 555 -20.01 2.01 21.44
CA ILE A 555 -18.87 1.97 22.38
C ILE A 555 -19.27 2.50 23.76
N GLY A 556 -20.08 3.57 23.82
CA GLY A 556 -20.55 4.17 25.07
C GLY A 556 -21.47 3.26 25.87
N ALA A 557 -22.28 2.46 25.19
CA ALA A 557 -23.20 1.49 25.83
C ALA A 557 -22.47 0.25 26.40
N ALA A 558 -21.20 0.01 26.06
CA ALA A 558 -20.40 -1.11 26.55
C ALA A 558 -19.62 -0.81 27.84
N ARG A 559 -19.70 0.43 28.35
CA ARG A 559 -19.15 0.86 29.66
C ARG A 559 -20.28 0.83 30.72
#